data_5e7419e44672bbdbfac1dae53f841a57
#
_entry.id   5e7419e44672bbdbfac1dae53f841a57
#
_cell.length_a   1.000
_cell.length_b   1.000
_cell.length_c   1.000
_cell.angle_alpha   90.00
_cell.angle_beta   90.00
_cell.angle_gamma   90.00
#
_symmetry.space_group_name_H-M   'P 1'
#
loop_
_entity.id
_entity.type
_entity.pdbx_description
1 polymer ?
#
loop_
_entity_poly.entity_id
_entity_poly.type
_entity_poly.pdbx_seq_one_letter_code
_entity_poly.pdbx_strand_id
1 'polypeptide(L)'
;LFRSQNGLKLAFVPQNPVFPDGADIRSYALESGTDESWQVESNLTELGITDFDQKIEQLSGGQKRRVVLAKILAGHFDVLLLDEPTNHLDQEMITWLEEYLRSYRGTVLMVTHDRYFLDRVTNRILELSHGKMYGYDADYTGFLELKAAREERELATERKRQSVLRMELEWAKRGCRARTTKQKARLERLEELKNGKAPVKDQTVELD
;
A
#
# COMPACT_ATOMS: atom_id res chain seq x y z
N LEU A 1 -11.15 -7.12 12.23
CA LEU A 1 -10.66 -8.34 12.89
C LEU A 1 -9.66 -9.00 11.93
N PHE A 2 -8.36 -8.77 12.15
CA PHE A 2 -7.30 -9.48 11.41
C PHE A 2 -7.22 -10.91 11.93
N ARG A 3 -7.29 -11.90 11.04
CA ARG A 3 -6.97 -13.27 11.35
C ARG A 3 -5.55 -13.55 10.86
N SER A 4 -4.60 -13.69 11.77
CA SER A 4 -3.27 -14.21 11.46
C SER A 4 -3.25 -15.72 11.64
N GLN A 5 -2.37 -16.40 10.91
CA GLN A 5 -2.02 -17.79 11.19
C GLN A 5 -1.38 -17.89 12.57
N ASN A 6 -1.69 -18.93 13.33
CA ASN A 6 -1.11 -19.13 14.66
C ASN A 6 0.43 -19.21 14.55
N GLY A 7 1.12 -18.39 15.36
CA GLY A 7 2.58 -18.36 15.41
C GLY A 7 3.25 -17.31 14.50
N LEU A 8 2.50 -16.57 13.67
CA LEU A 8 3.05 -15.50 12.83
C LEU A 8 3.51 -14.33 13.69
N LYS A 9 4.80 -13.98 13.60
CA LYS A 9 5.37 -12.81 14.26
C LYS A 9 5.17 -11.58 13.36
N LEU A 10 4.38 -10.62 13.85
CA LEU A 10 4.03 -9.41 13.12
C LEU A 10 4.52 -8.17 13.90
N ALA A 11 5.18 -7.25 13.22
CA ALA A 11 5.49 -5.93 13.75
C ALA A 11 4.81 -4.83 12.94
N PHE A 12 4.49 -3.73 13.61
CA PHE A 12 3.85 -2.57 13.01
C PHE A 12 4.55 -1.28 13.44
N VAL A 13 4.97 -0.49 12.46
CA VAL A 13 5.48 0.88 12.64
C VAL A 13 4.37 1.85 12.24
N PRO A 14 3.67 2.46 13.21
CA PRO A 14 2.59 3.40 12.91
C PRO A 14 3.14 4.76 12.46
N GLN A 15 2.34 5.53 11.74
CA GLN A 15 2.67 6.90 11.34
C GLN A 15 2.95 7.79 12.57
N ASN A 16 2.13 7.67 13.63
CA ASN A 16 2.26 8.42 14.87
C ASN A 16 2.43 7.44 16.05
N PRO A 17 3.66 7.15 16.46
CA PRO A 17 3.90 6.24 17.57
C PRO A 17 3.48 6.84 18.91
N VAL A 18 2.93 6.00 19.78
CA VAL A 18 2.57 6.35 21.17
C VAL A 18 3.63 5.78 22.10
N PHE A 19 4.03 6.57 23.09
CA PHE A 19 5.05 6.19 24.05
C PHE A 19 4.47 6.22 25.47
N PRO A 20 5.01 5.42 26.39
CA PRO A 20 4.66 5.52 27.82
C PRO A 20 5.09 6.87 28.39
N ASP A 21 4.27 7.43 29.30
CA ASP A 21 4.60 8.69 29.98
C ASP A 21 5.89 8.58 30.78
N GLY A 22 6.77 9.59 30.66
CA GLY A 22 8.03 9.67 31.37
C GLY A 22 9.12 8.70 30.94
N ALA A 23 8.89 7.89 29.88
CA ALA A 23 9.87 6.94 29.38
C ALA A 23 11.09 7.67 28.78
N ASP A 24 12.27 7.09 28.97
CA ASP A 24 13.47 7.41 28.22
C ASP A 24 13.69 6.38 27.10
N ILE A 25 14.66 6.67 26.22
CA ILE A 25 14.95 5.82 25.07
C ILE A 25 15.39 4.43 25.53
N ARG A 26 16.20 4.35 26.60
CA ARG A 26 16.71 3.09 27.14
C ARG A 26 15.56 2.20 27.61
N SER A 27 14.68 2.73 28.47
CA SER A 27 13.54 1.97 28.99
C SER A 27 12.56 1.55 27.88
N TYR A 28 12.32 2.42 26.93
CA TYR A 28 11.42 2.10 25.83
C TYR A 28 11.99 1.08 24.84
N ALA A 29 13.24 1.27 24.42
CA ALA A 29 13.82 0.52 23.31
C ALA A 29 14.62 -0.71 23.75
N LEU A 30 15.32 -0.66 24.89
CA LEU A 30 16.27 -1.68 25.32
C LEU A 30 15.75 -2.63 26.39
N GLU A 31 14.78 -2.23 27.22
CA GLU A 31 14.23 -3.07 28.30
C GLU A 31 13.35 -4.24 27.86
N SER A 32 13.20 -4.45 26.57
CA SER A 32 12.37 -5.56 26.04
C SER A 32 12.93 -6.97 26.36
N GLY A 33 14.08 -7.07 27.05
CA GLY A 33 14.64 -8.34 27.54
C GLY A 33 14.98 -9.36 26.44
N THR A 34 15.12 -8.90 25.20
CA THR A 34 15.49 -9.75 24.08
C THR A 34 17.02 -9.81 23.95
N ASP A 35 17.54 -10.94 23.50
CA ASP A 35 18.98 -11.12 23.15
C ASP A 35 19.45 -10.15 22.06
N GLU A 36 18.57 -9.27 21.59
CA GLU A 36 18.74 -8.32 20.48
C GLU A 36 19.05 -6.88 20.94
N SER A 37 19.26 -6.62 22.23
CA SER A 37 19.52 -5.27 22.76
C SER A 37 20.69 -4.56 22.06
N TRP A 38 21.74 -5.29 21.72
CA TRP A 38 22.89 -4.75 20.99
C TRP A 38 22.52 -4.29 19.56
N GLN A 39 21.58 -4.98 18.90
CA GLN A 39 21.11 -4.60 17.58
C GLN A 39 20.27 -3.33 17.64
N VAL A 40 19.47 -3.16 18.69
CA VAL A 40 18.71 -1.92 18.92
C VAL A 40 19.66 -0.75 19.14
N GLU A 41 20.73 -0.93 19.95
CA GLU A 41 21.75 0.12 20.18
C GLU A 41 22.48 0.49 18.88
N SER A 42 22.85 -0.51 18.07
CA SER A 42 23.45 -0.30 16.76
C SER A 42 22.53 0.52 15.85
N ASN A 43 21.29 0.09 15.71
CA ASN A 43 20.29 0.79 14.89
C ASN A 43 20.03 2.22 15.39
N LEU A 44 19.94 2.43 16.70
CA LEU A 44 19.79 3.77 17.29
C LEU A 44 20.96 4.67 16.91
N THR A 45 22.17 4.15 17.03
CA THR A 45 23.42 4.89 16.72
C THR A 45 23.47 5.24 15.22
N GLU A 46 23.17 4.29 14.35
CA GLU A 46 23.12 4.50 12.90
C GLU A 46 22.04 5.51 12.50
N LEU A 47 20.91 5.54 13.23
CA LEU A 47 19.84 6.52 13.06
C LEU A 47 20.11 7.85 13.80
N GLY A 48 21.34 8.09 14.26
CA GLY A 48 21.79 9.35 14.86
C GLY A 48 21.27 9.61 16.28
N ILE A 49 20.85 8.56 17.00
CA ILE A 49 20.43 8.63 18.40
C ILE A 49 21.57 8.05 19.25
N THR A 50 22.31 8.93 19.98
CA THR A 50 23.47 8.53 20.76
C THR A 50 23.29 8.66 22.27
N ASP A 51 22.36 9.50 22.71
CA ASP A 51 22.00 9.66 24.13
C ASP A 51 20.73 8.83 24.44
N PHE A 52 20.94 7.64 24.99
CA PHE A 52 19.86 6.73 25.31
C PHE A 52 19.13 7.03 26.61
N ASP A 53 19.68 7.91 27.45
CA ASP A 53 19.05 8.29 28.71
C ASP A 53 18.15 9.53 28.57
N GLN A 54 18.08 10.09 27.34
CA GLN A 54 17.19 11.20 27.00
C GLN A 54 15.72 10.79 27.10
N LYS A 55 14.90 11.69 27.68
CA LYS A 55 13.45 11.48 27.77
C LYS A 55 12.80 11.58 26.38
N ILE A 56 11.91 10.62 26.07
CA ILE A 56 11.21 10.58 24.77
C ILE A 56 10.36 11.82 24.53
N GLU A 57 9.80 12.41 25.59
CA GLU A 57 9.02 13.65 25.51
C GLU A 57 9.81 14.82 24.91
N GLN A 58 11.12 14.87 25.15
CA GLN A 58 12.03 15.92 24.67
C GLN A 58 12.47 15.73 23.22
N LEU A 59 12.18 14.57 22.62
CA LEU A 59 12.54 14.25 21.25
C LEU A 59 11.62 14.95 20.25
N SER A 60 12.20 15.37 19.13
CA SER A 60 11.42 15.78 17.96
C SER A 60 10.63 14.62 17.38
N GLY A 61 9.61 14.92 16.58
CA GLY A 61 8.80 13.88 15.91
C GLY A 61 9.66 12.91 15.09
N GLY A 62 10.65 13.41 14.36
CA GLY A 62 11.60 12.61 13.60
C GLY A 62 12.47 11.71 14.48
N GLN A 63 12.98 12.22 15.61
CA GLN A 63 13.75 11.41 16.55
C GLN A 63 12.91 10.30 17.20
N LYS A 64 11.67 10.62 17.59
CA LYS A 64 10.72 9.63 18.10
C LYS A 64 10.50 8.48 17.12
N ARG A 65 10.36 8.81 15.83
CA ARG A 65 10.18 7.82 14.79
C ARG A 65 11.40 6.93 14.61
N ARG A 66 12.61 7.52 14.64
CA ARG A 66 13.87 6.78 14.58
C ARG A 66 14.01 5.76 15.71
N VAL A 67 13.63 6.15 16.93
CA VAL A 67 13.62 5.24 18.09
C VAL A 67 12.70 4.04 17.87
N VAL A 68 11.51 4.26 17.33
CA VAL A 68 10.57 3.17 17.02
C VAL A 68 11.12 2.26 15.92
N LEU A 69 11.65 2.85 14.84
CA LEU A 69 12.29 2.10 13.77
C LEU A 69 13.45 1.25 14.28
N ALA A 70 14.37 1.85 15.06
CA ALA A 70 15.51 1.14 15.63
C ALA A 70 15.08 -0.10 16.45
N LYS A 71 14.06 0.07 17.29
CA LYS A 71 13.52 -1.01 18.11
C LYS A 71 12.91 -2.12 17.27
N ILE A 72 12.02 -1.77 16.33
CA ILE A 72 11.28 -2.75 15.56
C ILE A 72 12.19 -3.46 14.55
N LEU A 73 13.07 -2.73 13.90
CA LEU A 73 13.97 -3.30 12.89
C LEU A 73 15.09 -4.16 13.50
N ALA A 74 15.34 -4.11 14.81
CA ALA A 74 16.24 -5.05 15.48
C ALA A 74 15.63 -6.46 15.64
N GLY A 75 14.30 -6.56 15.65
CA GLY A 75 13.61 -7.83 15.84
C GLY A 75 13.44 -8.63 14.54
N HIS A 76 13.22 -9.94 14.69
CA HIS A 76 12.90 -10.83 13.58
C HIS A 76 11.40 -11.09 13.52
N PHE A 77 10.76 -10.60 12.45
CA PHE A 77 9.34 -10.76 12.21
C PHE A 77 9.09 -11.42 10.84
N ASP A 78 8.03 -12.21 10.76
CA ASP A 78 7.60 -12.81 9.49
C ASP A 78 6.95 -11.77 8.58
N VAL A 79 6.24 -10.80 9.21
CA VAL A 79 5.58 -9.68 8.50
C VAL A 79 5.88 -8.37 9.21
N LEU A 80 6.37 -7.41 8.45
CA LEU A 80 6.63 -6.04 8.87
C LEU A 80 5.65 -5.10 8.17
N LEU A 81 4.85 -4.39 8.97
CA LEU A 81 3.92 -3.37 8.50
C LEU A 81 4.52 -1.98 8.75
N LEU A 82 4.64 -1.18 7.70
CA LEU A 82 5.21 0.17 7.76
C LEU A 82 4.20 1.18 7.23
N ASP A 83 3.86 2.17 8.06
CA ASP A 83 2.97 3.26 7.68
C ASP A 83 3.78 4.55 7.54
N GLU A 84 3.94 5.03 6.29
CA GLU A 84 4.75 6.19 5.92
C GLU A 84 6.16 6.18 6.53
N PRO A 85 6.98 5.14 6.29
CA PRO A 85 8.25 4.96 7.00
C PRO A 85 9.30 6.03 6.72
N THR A 86 9.23 6.71 5.57
CA THR A 86 10.18 7.75 5.14
C THR A 86 9.85 9.14 5.71
N ASN A 87 8.67 9.36 6.28
CA ASN A 87 8.28 10.65 6.83
C ASN A 87 9.20 11.08 7.96
N HIS A 88 9.67 12.32 7.91
CA HIS A 88 10.57 12.94 8.88
C HIS A 88 11.98 12.30 8.95
N LEU A 89 12.36 11.49 7.98
CA LEU A 89 13.72 11.01 7.81
C LEU A 89 14.47 11.92 6.83
N ASP A 90 15.76 12.14 7.08
CA ASP A 90 16.66 12.76 6.11
C ASP A 90 17.11 11.73 5.05
N GLN A 91 17.80 12.22 4.02
CA GLN A 91 18.20 11.39 2.87
C GLN A 91 19.14 10.25 3.26
N GLU A 92 20.01 10.46 4.24
CA GLU A 92 20.96 9.45 4.70
C GLU A 92 20.21 8.29 5.39
N MET A 93 19.24 8.62 6.21
CA MET A 93 18.40 7.63 6.89
C MET A 93 17.46 6.90 5.96
N ILE A 94 16.95 7.58 4.93
CA ILE A 94 16.15 6.92 3.87
C ILE A 94 17.02 5.88 3.17
N THR A 95 18.26 6.23 2.81
CA THR A 95 19.20 5.29 2.18
C THR A 95 19.50 4.09 3.07
N TRP A 96 19.73 4.31 4.36
CA TRP A 96 19.90 3.23 5.33
C TRP A 96 18.70 2.31 5.41
N LEU A 97 17.47 2.88 5.45
CA LEU A 97 16.23 2.10 5.48
C LEU A 97 16.03 1.30 4.19
N GLU A 98 16.36 1.87 3.03
CA GLU A 98 16.32 1.17 1.74
C GLU A 98 17.22 -0.08 1.77
N GLU A 99 18.47 0.06 2.22
CA GLU A 99 19.43 -1.03 2.31
C GLU A 99 18.97 -2.12 3.28
N TYR A 100 18.45 -1.70 4.43
CA TYR A 100 17.89 -2.61 5.42
C TYR A 100 16.73 -3.42 4.85
N LEU A 101 15.73 -2.76 4.24
CA LEU A 101 14.54 -3.44 3.69
C LEU A 101 14.86 -4.35 2.51
N ARG A 102 15.87 -4.02 1.70
CA ARG A 102 16.33 -4.90 0.61
C ARG A 102 16.96 -6.18 1.11
N SER A 103 17.58 -6.16 2.27
CA SER A 103 18.17 -7.35 2.91
C SER A 103 17.19 -8.13 3.79
N TYR A 104 16.01 -7.56 4.05
CA TYR A 104 15.02 -8.16 4.94
C TYR A 104 14.44 -9.46 4.36
N ARG A 105 14.43 -10.53 5.17
CA ARG A 105 14.00 -11.85 4.70
C ARG A 105 12.51 -12.14 4.88
N GLY A 106 11.83 -11.34 5.71
CA GLY A 106 10.39 -11.45 5.91
C GLY A 106 9.57 -10.73 4.84
N THR A 107 8.26 -10.76 4.99
CA THR A 107 7.35 -9.98 4.14
C THR A 107 7.25 -8.56 4.65
N VAL A 108 7.46 -7.57 3.78
CA VAL A 108 7.23 -6.15 4.10
C VAL A 108 5.98 -5.67 3.38
N LEU A 109 5.04 -5.13 4.15
CA LEU A 109 3.88 -4.41 3.61
C LEU A 109 3.95 -2.96 4.08
N MET A 110 4.01 -2.03 3.12
CA MET A 110 4.12 -0.61 3.46
C MET A 110 3.09 0.24 2.72
N VAL A 111 2.77 1.37 3.34
CA VAL A 111 2.05 2.49 2.72
C VAL A 111 2.99 3.69 2.73
N THR A 112 3.23 4.30 1.57
CA THR A 112 4.01 5.52 1.48
C THR A 112 3.66 6.31 0.22
N HIS A 113 3.89 7.63 0.27
CA HIS A 113 3.80 8.53 -0.87
C HIS A 113 5.13 8.76 -1.57
N ASP A 114 6.22 8.22 -1.03
CA ASP A 114 7.56 8.35 -1.60
C ASP A 114 7.75 7.37 -2.76
N ARG A 115 7.60 7.91 -3.98
CA ARG A 115 7.67 7.13 -5.22
C ARG A 115 9.09 6.60 -5.48
N TYR A 116 10.12 7.36 -5.13
CA TYR A 116 11.51 6.94 -5.30
C TYR A 116 11.87 5.80 -4.36
N PHE A 117 11.37 5.86 -3.13
CA PHE A 117 11.54 4.80 -2.17
C PHE A 117 10.82 3.53 -2.63
N LEU A 118 9.56 3.64 -3.09
CA LEU A 118 8.82 2.49 -3.64
C LEU A 118 9.57 1.82 -4.80
N ASP A 119 10.09 2.61 -5.72
CA ASP A 119 10.80 2.08 -6.92
C ASP A 119 12.04 1.26 -6.55
N ARG A 120 12.69 1.60 -5.42
CA ARG A 120 13.92 0.94 -4.98
C ARG A 120 13.73 -0.27 -4.10
N VAL A 121 12.64 -0.32 -3.32
CA VAL A 121 12.47 -1.36 -2.29
C VAL A 121 11.32 -2.32 -2.55
N THR A 122 10.40 -2.01 -3.49
CA THR A 122 9.25 -2.86 -3.76
C THR A 122 9.46 -3.76 -4.97
N ASN A 123 8.90 -4.96 -4.90
CA ASN A 123 8.80 -5.91 -6.00
C ASN A 123 7.34 -6.18 -6.39
N ARG A 124 6.41 -5.65 -5.62
CA ARG A 124 4.97 -5.79 -5.85
C ARG A 124 4.22 -4.58 -5.31
N ILE A 125 3.25 -4.09 -6.07
CA ILE A 125 2.39 -2.99 -5.66
C ILE A 125 0.94 -3.46 -5.61
N LEU A 126 0.23 -3.04 -4.56
CA LEU A 126 -1.19 -3.26 -4.39
C LEU A 126 -1.91 -1.91 -4.50
N GLU A 127 -2.70 -1.75 -5.54
CA GLU A 127 -3.52 -0.56 -5.74
C GLU A 127 -4.94 -0.80 -5.20
N LEU A 128 -5.40 0.06 -4.32
CA LEU A 128 -6.80 0.09 -3.89
C LEU A 128 -7.52 1.22 -4.65
N SER A 129 -8.35 0.85 -5.60
CA SER A 129 -9.07 1.80 -6.45
C SER A 129 -10.55 1.42 -6.55
N HIS A 130 -11.45 2.39 -6.26
CA HIS A 130 -12.91 2.24 -6.35
C HIS A 130 -13.46 0.96 -5.68
N GLY A 131 -12.92 0.63 -4.48
CA GLY A 131 -13.32 -0.55 -3.71
C GLY A 131 -12.84 -1.90 -4.26
N LYS A 132 -11.94 -1.88 -5.24
CA LYS A 132 -11.26 -3.06 -5.78
C LYS A 132 -9.78 -3.00 -5.49
N MET A 133 -9.18 -4.15 -5.30
CA MET A 133 -7.73 -4.29 -5.12
C MET A 133 -7.12 -4.91 -6.37
N TYR A 134 -6.10 -4.27 -6.90
CA TYR A 134 -5.31 -4.73 -8.05
C TYR A 134 -3.89 -5.00 -7.60
N GLY A 135 -3.32 -6.14 -7.98
CA GLY A 135 -1.94 -6.50 -7.69
C GLY A 135 -1.08 -6.41 -8.95
N TYR A 136 0.09 -5.80 -8.81
CA TYR A 136 1.07 -5.66 -9.89
C TYR A 136 2.40 -6.19 -9.39
N ASP A 137 2.93 -7.21 -10.05
CA ASP A 137 4.25 -7.79 -9.75
C ASP A 137 5.33 -6.95 -10.46
N ALA A 138 5.56 -5.75 -9.94
CA ALA A 138 6.48 -4.74 -10.48
C ALA A 138 6.89 -3.74 -9.39
N ASP A 139 7.98 -2.99 -9.65
CA ASP A 139 8.33 -1.75 -8.96
C ASP A 139 7.34 -0.62 -9.30
N TYR A 140 7.60 0.60 -8.80
CA TYR A 140 6.68 1.72 -9.02
C TYR A 140 6.60 2.15 -10.49
N THR A 141 7.71 2.15 -11.22
CA THR A 141 7.76 2.47 -12.65
C THR A 141 6.97 1.47 -13.48
N GLY A 142 7.22 0.18 -13.29
CA GLY A 142 6.47 -0.88 -13.96
C GLY A 142 4.99 -0.91 -13.58
N PHE A 143 4.65 -0.58 -12.34
CA PHE A 143 3.25 -0.40 -11.91
C PHE A 143 2.53 0.65 -12.74
N LEU A 144 3.15 1.82 -12.99
CA LEU A 144 2.52 2.89 -13.79
C LEU A 144 2.20 2.41 -15.21
N GLU A 145 3.11 1.68 -15.84
CA GLU A 145 2.90 1.12 -17.19
C GLU A 145 1.77 0.08 -17.20
N LEU A 146 1.78 -0.83 -16.24
CA LEU A 146 0.76 -1.89 -16.13
C LEU A 146 -0.61 -1.30 -15.78
N LYS A 147 -0.67 -0.27 -14.94
CA LYS A 147 -1.89 0.47 -14.62
C LYS A 147 -2.45 1.14 -15.87
N ALA A 148 -1.63 1.88 -16.62
CA ALA A 148 -2.04 2.54 -17.86
C ALA A 148 -2.59 1.53 -18.88
N ALA A 149 -1.92 0.39 -19.07
CA ALA A 149 -2.37 -0.68 -19.97
C ALA A 149 -3.71 -1.32 -19.52
N ARG A 150 -3.92 -1.47 -18.19
CA ARG A 150 -5.19 -1.94 -17.66
C ARG A 150 -6.32 -0.96 -17.95
N GLU A 151 -6.12 0.32 -17.64
CA GLU A 151 -7.12 1.37 -17.85
C GLU A 151 -7.50 1.52 -19.33
N GLU A 152 -6.54 1.43 -20.24
CA GLU A 152 -6.78 1.44 -21.67
C GLU A 152 -7.66 0.26 -22.11
N ARG A 153 -7.40 -0.96 -21.62
CA ARG A 153 -8.21 -2.15 -21.90
C ARG A 153 -9.63 -2.00 -21.36
N GLU A 154 -9.78 -1.47 -20.15
CA GLU A 154 -11.10 -1.23 -19.54
C GLU A 154 -11.89 -0.21 -20.37
N LEU A 155 -11.27 0.88 -20.82
CA LEU A 155 -11.90 1.88 -21.69
C LEU A 155 -12.26 1.32 -23.07
N ALA A 156 -11.40 0.50 -23.67
CA ALA A 156 -11.68 -0.15 -24.94
C ALA A 156 -12.87 -1.12 -24.84
N THR A 157 -12.93 -1.89 -23.74
CA THR A 157 -14.04 -2.80 -23.44
C THR A 157 -15.35 -2.04 -23.27
N GLU A 158 -15.31 -0.92 -22.54
CA GLU A 158 -16.48 -0.07 -22.33
C GLU A 158 -16.97 0.57 -23.64
N ARG A 159 -16.07 1.09 -24.48
CA ARG A 159 -16.43 1.61 -25.81
C ARG A 159 -17.11 0.54 -26.66
N LYS A 160 -16.61 -0.70 -26.63
CA LYS A 160 -17.21 -1.84 -27.33
C LYS A 160 -18.59 -2.16 -26.76
N ARG A 161 -18.75 -2.19 -25.45
CA ARG A 161 -20.04 -2.41 -24.78
C ARG A 161 -21.07 -1.35 -25.19
N GLN A 162 -20.68 -0.07 -25.16
CA GLN A 162 -21.55 1.05 -25.55
C GLN A 162 -21.96 0.98 -27.02
N SER A 163 -21.04 0.59 -27.91
CA SER A 163 -21.35 0.40 -29.33
C SER A 163 -22.40 -0.70 -29.53
N VAL A 164 -22.21 -1.86 -28.89
CA VAL A 164 -23.17 -2.95 -28.93
C VAL A 164 -24.52 -2.54 -28.33
N LEU A 165 -24.51 -1.87 -27.17
CA LEU A 165 -25.71 -1.36 -26.53
C LEU A 165 -26.51 -0.43 -27.43
N ARG A 166 -25.84 0.47 -28.15
CA ARG A 166 -26.46 1.39 -29.10
C ARG A 166 -27.18 0.62 -30.21
N MET A 167 -26.51 -0.37 -30.83
CA MET A 167 -27.09 -1.22 -31.87
C MET A 167 -28.30 -2.02 -31.37
N GLU A 168 -28.21 -2.57 -30.17
CA GLU A 168 -29.30 -3.34 -29.56
C GLU A 168 -30.49 -2.46 -29.18
N LEU A 169 -30.26 -1.22 -28.72
CA LEU A 169 -31.33 -0.25 -28.47
C LEU A 169 -32.03 0.20 -29.74
N GLU A 170 -31.29 0.42 -30.82
CA GLU A 170 -31.92 0.73 -32.14
C GLU A 170 -32.76 -0.44 -32.67
N TRP A 171 -32.25 -1.67 -32.50
CA TRP A 171 -33.04 -2.85 -32.84
C TRP A 171 -34.31 -2.95 -32.00
N ALA A 172 -34.26 -2.73 -30.70
CA ALA A 172 -35.43 -2.78 -29.81
C ALA A 172 -36.46 -1.69 -30.15
N LYS A 173 -36.02 -0.46 -30.53
CA LYS A 173 -36.89 0.65 -30.95
C LYS A 173 -37.71 0.34 -32.23
N ARG A 174 -37.21 -0.55 -33.12
CA ARG A 174 -37.93 -0.95 -34.34
C ARG A 174 -39.13 -1.86 -34.10
N GLY A 175 -39.60 -2.00 -32.87
CA GLY A 175 -40.84 -2.69 -32.53
C GLY A 175 -40.75 -4.21 -32.51
N CYS A 176 -39.61 -4.76 -32.12
CA CYS A 176 -39.42 -6.21 -32.00
C CYS A 176 -40.32 -6.78 -30.90
N ARG A 177 -41.41 -7.43 -31.27
CA ARG A 177 -42.27 -8.18 -30.34
C ARG A 177 -41.57 -9.50 -29.97
N ALA A 178 -41.41 -9.78 -28.66
CA ALA A 178 -40.78 -10.98 -28.11
C ALA A 178 -41.63 -12.25 -28.39
N ARG A 179 -41.76 -12.65 -29.66
CA ARG A 179 -42.54 -13.82 -30.05
C ARG A 179 -41.73 -15.13 -30.12
N THR A 180 -40.40 -15.05 -30.08
CA THR A 180 -39.53 -16.23 -30.17
C THR A 180 -38.55 -16.28 -29.02
N THR A 181 -38.09 -17.48 -28.63
CA THR A 181 -37.08 -17.71 -27.61
C THR A 181 -35.80 -16.92 -27.87
N LYS A 182 -35.37 -16.81 -29.14
CA LYS A 182 -34.19 -16.00 -29.53
C LYS A 182 -34.37 -14.50 -29.28
N GLN A 183 -35.58 -13.98 -29.46
CA GLN A 183 -35.86 -12.56 -29.22
C GLN A 183 -35.89 -12.27 -27.70
N LYS A 184 -36.41 -13.19 -26.88
CA LYS A 184 -36.41 -13.08 -25.43
C LYS A 184 -34.98 -13.06 -24.89
N ALA A 185 -34.13 -14.00 -25.30
CA ALA A 185 -32.71 -14.03 -24.90
C ALA A 185 -31.94 -12.77 -25.33
N ARG A 186 -32.30 -12.16 -26.47
CA ARG A 186 -31.68 -10.90 -26.92
C ARG A 186 -32.11 -9.71 -26.08
N LEU A 187 -33.37 -9.66 -25.63
CA LEU A 187 -33.85 -8.62 -24.70
C LEU A 187 -33.19 -8.77 -23.32
N GLU A 188 -33.04 -9.98 -22.79
CA GLU A 188 -32.32 -10.25 -21.54
C GLU A 188 -30.86 -9.76 -21.63
N ARG A 189 -30.17 -10.05 -22.73
CA ARG A 189 -28.83 -9.56 -22.99
C ARG A 189 -28.75 -8.03 -23.09
N LEU A 190 -29.77 -7.37 -23.65
CA LEU A 190 -29.85 -5.92 -23.69
C LEU A 190 -29.97 -5.32 -22.29
N GLU A 191 -30.73 -5.96 -21.39
CA GLU A 191 -30.84 -5.54 -19.99
C GLU A 191 -29.52 -5.71 -19.25
N GLU A 192 -28.82 -6.81 -19.47
CA GLU A 192 -27.46 -7.01 -18.91
C GLU A 192 -26.48 -5.91 -19.39
N LEU A 193 -26.52 -5.57 -20.68
CA LEU A 193 -25.70 -4.50 -21.25
C LEU A 193 -26.04 -3.12 -20.67
N LYS A 194 -27.30 -2.83 -20.36
CA LYS A 194 -27.73 -1.59 -19.72
C LYS A 194 -27.23 -1.49 -18.27
N ASN A 195 -27.26 -2.61 -17.55
CA ASN A 195 -26.90 -2.67 -16.13
C ASN A 195 -25.37 -2.71 -15.91
N GLY A 196 -24.58 -2.90 -16.95
CA GLY A 196 -23.12 -2.84 -16.88
C GLY A 196 -22.65 -1.45 -16.44
N LYS A 197 -21.80 -1.39 -15.41
CA LYS A 197 -21.19 -0.15 -14.92
C LYS A 197 -19.99 0.23 -15.79
N ALA A 198 -19.93 1.51 -16.18
CA ALA A 198 -18.74 2.05 -16.84
C ALA A 198 -17.56 2.08 -15.85
N PRO A 199 -16.30 1.91 -16.34
CA PRO A 199 -15.12 2.15 -15.52
C PRO A 199 -15.15 3.58 -14.99
N VAL A 200 -14.84 3.73 -13.72
CA VAL A 200 -14.71 5.07 -13.09
C VAL A 200 -13.32 5.58 -13.41
N LYS A 201 -13.22 6.77 -13.97
CA LYS A 201 -11.93 7.43 -14.20
C LYS A 201 -11.44 8.05 -12.91
N ASP A 202 -10.18 7.83 -12.57
CA ASP A 202 -9.51 8.61 -11.55
C ASP A 202 -9.48 10.07 -11.99
N GLN A 203 -9.92 10.98 -11.12
CA GLN A 203 -9.75 12.41 -11.37
C GLN A 203 -8.27 12.72 -11.17
N THR A 204 -7.57 13.05 -12.25
CA THR A 204 -6.26 13.68 -12.14
C THR A 204 -6.47 15.04 -11.48
N VAL A 205 -6.05 15.16 -10.24
CA VAL A 205 -5.89 16.48 -9.61
C VAL A 205 -4.63 17.06 -10.23
N GLU A 206 -4.78 17.95 -11.21
CA GLU A 206 -3.71 18.85 -11.62
C GLU A 206 -3.48 19.78 -10.44
N LEU A 207 -2.38 19.59 -9.74
CA LEU A 207 -1.87 20.55 -8.77
C LEU A 207 -1.15 21.63 -9.58
N ASP A 208 -1.82 22.80 -9.65
CA ASP A 208 -1.22 24.07 -10.10
C ASP A 208 -0.09 24.50 -9.14
#